data_b023094726f39f9403cc00dd9dc8f9a3
#
_entry.id   b023094726f39f9403cc00dd9dc8f9a3
#
_cell.length_a   1.000
_cell.length_b   1.000
_cell.length_c   1.000
_cell.angle_alpha   90.00
_cell.angle_beta   90.00
_cell.angle_gamma   90.00
#
_symmetry.space_group_name_H-M   'P 1'
#
loop_
_entity.id
_entity.type
_entity.pdbx_description
1 polymer ?
#
loop_
_entity_poly.entity_id
_entity_poly.type
_entity_poly.pdbx_seq_one_letter_code
_entity_poly.pdbx_strand_id
1 'polypeptide(L)'
;MQEQLEYTLISKASELENLIARWEEKGVSSVAMDFEEESNLHVYGEHLCIIQLFDGSCYYILDALALARSPEGLSSMKAFLEGPIEKIMFACQSDASLARKTLGIQLCNIFDVRVIALALGFTGNLNGLIERNLGMSVENPSLKKKYQTANWMRRPIPAEQVEYALGDVQYLFELKASLLAEMEKILSAAEKKRVAYEMHTCAEQKNPERPGWEKICNFKLLSAREKVYIKHFFLARDNLARKANVPAARILDKRLIVEMAKRGT
;
A
#
# COMPACT_ATOMS: atom_id res chain seq x y z
N MET A 1 1.61 -19.59 23.12
CA MET A 1 1.01 -19.86 21.78
C MET A 1 0.23 -18.60 21.45
N GLN A 2 0.60 -17.82 20.44
CA GLN A 2 -0.25 -16.75 19.93
C GLN A 2 -1.48 -17.42 19.31
N GLU A 3 -2.68 -17.00 19.70
CA GLU A 3 -3.91 -17.42 19.04
C GLU A 3 -3.83 -16.99 17.58
N GLN A 4 -3.97 -17.94 16.68
CA GLN A 4 -3.98 -17.66 15.23
C GLN A 4 -5.24 -16.81 14.92
N LEU A 5 -5.05 -15.64 14.33
CA LEU A 5 -6.18 -14.77 13.96
C LEU A 5 -7.06 -15.47 12.93
N GLU A 6 -8.34 -15.64 13.26
CA GLU A 6 -9.33 -16.15 12.31
C GLU A 6 -9.67 -15.07 11.28
N TYR A 7 -9.72 -15.44 10.01
CA TYR A 7 -10.05 -14.52 8.92
C TYR A 7 -10.89 -15.19 7.84
N THR A 8 -11.59 -14.38 7.06
CA THR A 8 -12.32 -14.82 5.87
C THR A 8 -11.57 -14.41 4.61
N LEU A 9 -11.24 -15.38 3.74
CA LEU A 9 -10.65 -15.12 2.44
C LEU A 9 -11.76 -14.79 1.42
N ILE A 10 -11.62 -13.68 0.73
CA ILE A 10 -12.53 -13.18 -0.32
C ILE A 10 -11.77 -13.21 -1.65
N SER A 11 -12.22 -14.05 -2.58
CA SER A 11 -11.56 -14.26 -3.87
C SER A 11 -12.49 -14.11 -5.09
N LYS A 12 -13.79 -13.91 -4.85
CA LYS A 12 -14.83 -13.76 -5.88
C LYS A 12 -15.63 -12.48 -5.67
N ALA A 13 -16.11 -11.89 -6.78
CA ALA A 13 -16.95 -10.70 -6.76
C ALA A 13 -18.15 -10.86 -5.80
N SER A 14 -18.91 -11.95 -5.93
CA SER A 14 -20.09 -12.21 -5.09
C SER A 14 -19.78 -12.32 -3.60
N GLU A 15 -18.59 -12.80 -3.23
CA GLU A 15 -18.17 -12.87 -1.83
C GLU A 15 -17.92 -11.46 -1.26
N LEU A 16 -17.30 -10.57 -2.05
CA LEU A 16 -17.08 -9.18 -1.68
C LEU A 16 -18.40 -8.39 -1.60
N GLU A 17 -19.26 -8.55 -2.59
CA GLU A 17 -20.59 -7.91 -2.61
C GLU A 17 -21.44 -8.34 -1.40
N ASN A 18 -21.46 -9.64 -1.07
CA ASN A 18 -22.14 -10.16 0.11
C ASN A 18 -21.50 -9.63 1.42
N LEU A 19 -20.20 -9.42 1.47
CA LEU A 19 -19.54 -8.82 2.62
C LEU A 19 -20.00 -7.37 2.80
N ILE A 20 -19.98 -6.56 1.73
CA ILE A 20 -20.39 -5.16 1.76
C ILE A 20 -21.86 -5.05 2.18
N ALA A 21 -22.76 -5.85 1.60
CA ALA A 21 -24.17 -5.88 1.97
C ALA A 21 -24.37 -6.19 3.46
N ARG A 22 -23.64 -7.16 4.01
CA ARG A 22 -23.68 -7.47 5.46
C ARG A 22 -23.16 -6.30 6.32
N TRP A 23 -22.16 -5.56 5.85
CA TRP A 23 -21.69 -4.37 6.56
C TRP A 23 -22.73 -3.26 6.54
N GLU A 24 -23.41 -3.04 5.42
CA GLU A 24 -24.53 -2.09 5.31
C GLU A 24 -25.67 -2.45 6.26
N GLU A 25 -26.10 -3.72 6.29
CA GLU A 25 -27.13 -4.22 7.21
C GLU A 25 -26.75 -4.02 8.70
N LYS A 26 -25.47 -4.18 9.04
CA LYS A 26 -24.95 -4.03 10.40
C LYS A 26 -24.58 -2.59 10.76
N GLY A 27 -24.67 -1.65 9.81
CA GLY A 27 -24.28 -0.25 10.02
C GLY A 27 -22.77 -0.05 10.18
N VAL A 28 -21.93 -0.92 9.59
CA VAL A 28 -20.48 -0.75 9.56
C VAL A 28 -20.14 0.44 8.66
N SER A 29 -19.68 1.52 9.26
CA SER A 29 -19.34 2.78 8.57
C SER A 29 -17.86 2.93 8.28
N SER A 30 -16.99 2.15 8.93
CA SER A 30 -15.53 2.20 8.75
C SER A 30 -14.89 0.82 8.90
N VAL A 31 -13.78 0.62 8.20
CA VAL A 31 -12.93 -0.58 8.28
C VAL A 31 -11.47 -0.16 8.34
N ALA A 32 -10.65 -0.88 9.09
CA ALA A 32 -9.20 -0.77 9.00
C ALA A 32 -8.72 -1.50 7.74
N MET A 33 -7.76 -0.91 7.00
CA MET A 33 -7.30 -1.43 5.71
C MET A 33 -5.81 -1.21 5.51
N ASP A 34 -5.14 -2.20 4.91
CA ASP A 34 -3.77 -2.11 4.44
C ASP A 34 -3.57 -2.98 3.20
N PHE A 35 -2.46 -2.79 2.47
CA PHE A 35 -2.16 -3.49 1.22
C PHE A 35 -0.82 -4.21 1.27
N GLU A 36 -0.76 -5.39 0.61
CA GLU A 36 0.51 -6.04 0.31
C GLU A 36 0.72 -6.16 -1.20
N GLU A 37 1.94 -5.84 -1.62
CA GLU A 37 2.28 -5.72 -3.03
C GLU A 37 3.45 -6.61 -3.46
N GLU A 38 3.49 -6.93 -4.74
CA GLU A 38 4.69 -7.37 -5.45
C GLU A 38 5.23 -6.18 -6.26
N SER A 39 6.47 -5.80 -6.03
CA SER A 39 7.08 -4.61 -6.64
C SER A 39 8.42 -4.93 -7.30
N ASN A 40 8.39 -5.70 -8.38
CA ASN A 40 9.58 -6.14 -9.12
C ASN A 40 10.61 -6.93 -8.29
N LEU A 41 10.16 -7.67 -7.28
CA LEU A 41 11.04 -8.52 -6.45
C LEU A 41 11.11 -9.95 -6.98
N HIS A 42 9.97 -10.53 -7.37
CA HIS A 42 9.83 -11.91 -7.80
C HIS A 42 9.39 -12.03 -9.26
N VAL A 43 8.49 -11.16 -9.71
CA VAL A 43 8.00 -11.07 -11.09
C VAL A 43 8.16 -9.65 -11.62
N TYR A 44 7.94 -9.47 -12.91
CA TYR A 44 7.95 -8.15 -13.54
C TYR A 44 6.72 -7.33 -13.14
N GLY A 45 6.93 -6.06 -12.81
CA GLY A 45 5.87 -5.08 -12.59
C GLY A 45 5.48 -4.88 -11.12
N GLU A 46 4.52 -4.00 -10.91
CA GLU A 46 3.87 -3.74 -9.64
C GLU A 46 2.51 -4.43 -9.65
N HIS A 47 2.17 -5.15 -8.58
CA HIS A 47 0.91 -5.88 -8.45
C HIS A 47 0.35 -5.69 -7.04
N LEU A 48 -0.88 -5.24 -6.92
CA LEU A 48 -1.62 -5.34 -5.67
C LEU A 48 -2.01 -6.80 -5.46
N CYS A 49 -1.47 -7.42 -4.41
CA CYS A 49 -1.60 -8.86 -4.18
C CYS A 49 -2.76 -9.21 -3.26
N ILE A 50 -2.85 -8.55 -2.12
CA ILE A 50 -3.94 -8.69 -1.15
C ILE A 50 -4.30 -7.35 -0.53
N ILE A 51 -5.52 -7.28 -0.01
CA ILE A 51 -6.01 -6.19 0.83
C ILE A 51 -6.45 -6.81 2.15
N GLN A 52 -5.85 -6.39 3.26
CA GLN A 52 -6.25 -6.77 4.60
C GLN A 52 -7.33 -5.83 5.09
N LEU A 53 -8.36 -6.39 5.73
CA LEU A 53 -9.44 -5.62 6.32
C LEU A 53 -9.75 -6.12 7.73
N PHE A 54 -10.12 -5.18 8.61
CA PHE A 54 -10.68 -5.45 9.92
C PHE A 54 -11.88 -4.52 10.13
N ASP A 55 -13.06 -5.07 10.44
CA ASP A 55 -14.30 -4.29 10.62
C ASP A 55 -14.59 -3.93 12.09
N GLY A 56 -13.60 -4.11 12.97
CA GLY A 56 -13.72 -3.95 14.43
C GLY A 56 -14.12 -5.24 15.15
N SER A 57 -14.45 -6.30 14.41
CA SER A 57 -14.85 -7.61 14.97
C SER A 57 -14.23 -8.79 14.24
N CYS A 58 -14.14 -8.73 12.91
CA CYS A 58 -13.69 -9.82 12.04
C CYS A 58 -12.62 -9.33 11.08
N TYR A 59 -11.69 -10.25 10.77
CA TYR A 59 -10.65 -10.02 9.77
C TYR A 59 -11.01 -10.63 8.43
N TYR A 60 -10.62 -9.94 7.35
CA TYR A 60 -10.80 -10.39 5.99
C TYR A 60 -9.53 -10.18 5.17
N ILE A 61 -9.27 -11.10 4.24
CA ILE A 61 -8.25 -10.95 3.22
C ILE A 61 -8.94 -10.95 1.86
N LEU A 62 -8.86 -9.84 1.13
CA LEU A 62 -9.26 -9.83 -0.27
C LEU A 62 -8.08 -10.28 -1.12
N ASP A 63 -8.25 -11.35 -1.88
CA ASP A 63 -7.27 -11.75 -2.90
C ASP A 63 -7.43 -10.85 -4.13
N ALA A 64 -6.71 -9.71 -4.12
CA ALA A 64 -6.81 -8.71 -5.17
C ALA A 64 -6.37 -9.28 -6.54
N LEU A 65 -5.42 -10.23 -6.56
CA LEU A 65 -5.01 -10.90 -7.79
C LEU A 65 -6.13 -11.79 -8.36
N ALA A 66 -6.87 -12.48 -7.51
CA ALA A 66 -7.99 -13.33 -7.95
C ALA A 66 -9.16 -12.47 -8.43
N LEU A 67 -9.52 -11.44 -7.66
CA LEU A 67 -10.60 -10.51 -7.99
C LEU A 67 -10.32 -9.76 -9.31
N ALA A 68 -9.10 -9.26 -9.51
CA ALA A 68 -8.73 -8.52 -10.72
C ALA A 68 -8.71 -9.36 -12.01
N ARG A 69 -8.87 -10.69 -11.93
CA ARG A 69 -8.93 -11.56 -13.13
C ARG A 69 -10.26 -11.48 -13.87
N SER A 70 -11.31 -11.00 -13.23
CA SER A 70 -12.62 -10.84 -13.87
C SER A 70 -13.07 -9.38 -13.84
N PRO A 71 -13.84 -8.94 -14.87
CA PRO A 71 -14.43 -7.60 -14.87
C PRO A 71 -15.32 -7.34 -13.65
N GLU A 72 -16.08 -8.35 -13.22
CA GLU A 72 -16.97 -8.29 -12.07
C GLU A 72 -16.18 -8.09 -10.78
N GLY A 73 -15.11 -8.87 -10.56
CA GLY A 73 -14.25 -8.73 -9.39
C GLY A 73 -13.54 -7.37 -9.32
N LEU A 74 -13.05 -6.88 -10.46
CA LEU A 74 -12.47 -5.54 -10.55
C LEU A 74 -13.52 -4.46 -10.25
N SER A 75 -14.76 -4.61 -10.78
CA SER A 75 -15.86 -3.69 -10.52
C SER A 75 -16.25 -3.67 -9.04
N SER A 76 -16.37 -4.83 -8.41
CA SER A 76 -16.69 -4.93 -6.97
C SER A 76 -15.59 -4.33 -6.10
N MET A 77 -14.30 -4.57 -6.40
CA MET A 77 -13.19 -3.90 -5.71
C MET A 77 -13.25 -2.39 -5.89
N LYS A 78 -13.52 -1.91 -7.10
CA LYS A 78 -13.65 -0.48 -7.38
C LYS A 78 -14.80 0.13 -6.59
N ALA A 79 -15.97 -0.50 -6.59
CA ALA A 79 -17.13 -0.04 -5.83
C ALA A 79 -16.84 0.07 -4.32
N PHE A 80 -16.10 -0.89 -3.76
CA PHE A 80 -15.67 -0.84 -2.36
C PHE A 80 -14.64 0.26 -2.09
N LEU A 81 -13.55 0.30 -2.86
CA LEU A 81 -12.41 1.19 -2.60
C LEU A 81 -12.74 2.67 -2.86
N GLU A 82 -13.62 2.95 -3.84
CA GLU A 82 -14.13 4.28 -4.14
C GLU A 82 -15.42 4.61 -3.35
N GLY A 83 -16.00 3.61 -2.66
CA GLY A 83 -17.29 3.69 -1.96
C GLY A 83 -17.27 4.47 -0.65
N PRO A 84 -18.45 4.58 0.01
CA PRO A 84 -18.67 5.46 1.16
C PRO A 84 -18.09 4.94 2.48
N ILE A 85 -17.84 3.63 2.62
CA ILE A 85 -17.23 3.07 3.84
C ILE A 85 -15.87 3.74 4.06
N GLU A 86 -15.63 4.27 5.25
CA GLU A 86 -14.35 4.88 5.61
C GLU A 86 -13.26 3.79 5.74
N LYS A 87 -12.09 4.02 5.14
CA LYS A 87 -10.92 3.14 5.25
C LYS A 87 -9.90 3.79 6.18
N ILE A 88 -9.70 3.21 7.35
CA ILE A 88 -8.69 3.65 8.30
C ILE A 88 -7.37 3.00 7.90
N MET A 89 -6.36 3.81 7.58
CA MET A 89 -5.07 3.36 7.05
C MET A 89 -3.91 4.05 7.77
N PHE A 90 -2.70 3.53 7.58
CA PHE A 90 -1.45 4.18 7.99
C PHE A 90 -0.57 4.44 6.78
N ALA A 91 -0.31 5.73 6.46
CA ALA A 91 0.54 6.16 5.35
C ALA A 91 0.04 5.72 3.95
N CYS A 92 -1.24 5.86 3.68
CA CYS A 92 -1.98 5.36 2.51
C CYS A 92 -1.46 5.80 1.13
N GLN A 93 -0.49 6.71 1.04
CA GLN A 93 -0.09 7.34 -0.23
C GLN A 93 0.50 6.34 -1.24
N SER A 94 1.31 5.36 -0.77
CA SER A 94 1.86 4.29 -1.61
C SER A 94 0.75 3.38 -2.13
N ASP A 95 -0.17 2.99 -1.26
CA ASP A 95 -1.29 2.09 -1.57
C ASP A 95 -2.26 2.75 -2.57
N ALA A 96 -2.57 4.02 -2.36
CA ALA A 96 -3.36 4.80 -3.31
C ALA A 96 -2.69 4.93 -4.68
N SER A 97 -1.36 5.08 -4.72
CA SER A 97 -0.60 5.09 -5.96
C SER A 97 -0.62 3.73 -6.65
N LEU A 98 -0.46 2.65 -5.88
CA LEU A 98 -0.50 1.28 -6.37
C LEU A 98 -1.88 0.94 -6.98
N ALA A 99 -2.97 1.21 -6.25
CA ALA A 99 -4.34 0.99 -6.73
C ALA A 99 -4.61 1.72 -8.06
N ARG A 100 -4.20 2.99 -8.16
CA ARG A 100 -4.34 3.76 -9.41
C ARG A 100 -3.55 3.17 -10.57
N LYS A 101 -2.30 2.80 -10.34
CA LYS A 101 -1.41 2.30 -11.39
C LYS A 101 -1.81 0.92 -11.88
N THR A 102 -2.16 0.02 -10.96
CA THR A 102 -2.37 -1.40 -11.28
C THR A 102 -3.81 -1.71 -11.66
N LEU A 103 -4.78 -1.02 -11.06
CA LEU A 103 -6.20 -1.30 -11.20
C LEU A 103 -7.03 -0.14 -11.76
N GLY A 104 -6.47 1.06 -11.86
CA GLY A 104 -7.22 2.27 -12.25
C GLY A 104 -8.26 2.71 -11.19
N ILE A 105 -8.04 2.34 -9.92
CA ILE A 105 -8.94 2.62 -8.80
C ILE A 105 -8.42 3.80 -7.98
N GLN A 106 -9.29 4.78 -7.70
CA GLN A 106 -9.01 5.89 -6.81
C GLN A 106 -9.51 5.56 -5.39
N LEU A 107 -8.61 5.51 -4.40
CA LEU A 107 -9.04 5.34 -3.01
C LEU A 107 -9.82 6.59 -2.55
N CYS A 108 -11.01 6.37 -1.97
CA CYS A 108 -11.88 7.41 -1.44
C CYS A 108 -12.22 7.15 0.03
N ASN A 109 -12.63 8.18 0.76
CA ASN A 109 -13.02 8.12 2.17
C ASN A 109 -11.94 7.48 3.05
N ILE A 110 -10.73 8.01 2.94
CA ILE A 110 -9.57 7.55 3.70
C ILE A 110 -9.43 8.35 5.00
N PHE A 111 -9.24 7.64 6.10
CA PHE A 111 -8.75 8.18 7.35
C PHE A 111 -7.32 7.68 7.59
N ASP A 112 -6.32 8.49 7.25
CA ASP A 112 -4.92 8.12 7.44
C ASP A 112 -4.44 8.56 8.83
N VAL A 113 -4.26 7.62 9.76
CA VAL A 113 -3.82 7.91 11.12
C VAL A 113 -2.45 8.59 11.17
N ARG A 114 -1.60 8.38 10.16
CA ARG A 114 -0.30 9.05 10.06
C ARG A 114 -0.43 10.55 9.88
N VAL A 115 -1.47 11.04 9.23
CA VAL A 115 -1.71 12.49 9.05
C VAL A 115 -1.82 13.18 10.40
N ILE A 116 -2.62 12.62 11.31
CA ILE A 116 -2.76 13.16 12.66
C ILE A 116 -1.46 12.98 13.47
N ALA A 117 -0.84 11.79 13.38
CA ALA A 117 0.41 11.50 14.07
C ALA A 117 1.52 12.52 13.70
N LEU A 118 1.65 12.86 12.41
CA LEU A 118 2.61 13.88 11.94
C LEU A 118 2.29 15.26 12.51
N ALA A 119 1.03 15.67 12.56
CA ALA A 119 0.61 16.94 13.14
C ALA A 119 0.89 17.02 14.64
N LEU A 120 0.87 15.88 15.34
CA LEU A 120 1.25 15.72 16.75
C LEU A 120 2.77 15.52 16.94
N GLY A 121 3.59 15.68 15.89
CA GLY A 121 5.05 15.61 15.95
C GLY A 121 5.65 14.20 15.92
N PHE A 122 4.84 13.15 15.66
CA PHE A 122 5.34 11.79 15.54
C PHE A 122 5.69 11.46 14.07
N THR A 123 6.94 11.02 13.82
CA THR A 123 7.46 10.71 12.48
C THR A 123 7.86 9.24 12.31
N GLY A 124 7.59 8.38 13.31
CA GLY A 124 7.94 6.97 13.31
C GLY A 124 7.07 6.10 12.37
N ASN A 125 7.25 4.80 12.46
CA ASN A 125 6.44 3.79 11.77
C ASN A 125 5.19 3.41 12.58
N LEU A 126 4.35 2.52 12.02
CA LEU A 126 3.10 2.07 12.65
C LEU A 126 3.35 1.46 14.05
N ASN A 127 4.35 0.59 14.20
CA ASN A 127 4.62 -0.06 15.47
C ASN A 127 5.05 0.92 16.56
N GLY A 128 5.92 1.88 16.21
CA GLY A 128 6.28 2.95 17.14
C GLY A 128 5.09 3.84 17.51
N LEU A 129 4.10 3.99 16.61
CA LEU A 129 2.86 4.71 16.91
C LEU A 129 1.96 3.91 17.85
N ILE A 130 1.85 2.59 17.65
CA ILE A 130 1.12 1.67 18.55
C ILE A 130 1.75 1.70 19.95
N GLU A 131 3.06 1.58 20.04
CA GLU A 131 3.78 1.65 21.31
C GLU A 131 3.54 2.98 22.02
N ARG A 132 3.69 4.11 21.31
CA ARG A 132 3.50 5.46 21.86
C ARG A 132 2.07 5.69 22.39
N ASN A 133 1.07 5.31 21.60
CA ASN A 133 -0.34 5.69 21.87
C ASN A 133 -1.11 4.64 22.64
N LEU A 134 -0.77 3.35 22.50
CA LEU A 134 -1.48 2.25 23.15
C LEU A 134 -0.66 1.53 24.23
N GLY A 135 0.66 1.84 24.33
CA GLY A 135 1.56 1.17 25.29
C GLY A 135 1.81 -0.30 24.99
N MET A 136 1.54 -0.73 23.77
CA MET A 136 1.66 -2.13 23.33
C MET A 136 2.93 -2.32 22.51
N SER A 137 3.76 -3.29 22.87
CA SER A 137 4.90 -3.67 22.05
C SER A 137 4.45 -4.67 20.99
N VAL A 138 4.40 -4.22 19.74
CA VAL A 138 4.06 -5.06 18.60
C VAL A 138 5.36 -5.31 17.85
N GLU A 139 6.12 -6.39 18.17
CA GLU A 139 7.01 -6.89 17.15
C GLU A 139 8.28 -7.64 17.50
N ASN A 140 8.57 -8.50 16.53
CA ASN A 140 9.91 -8.98 16.22
C ASN A 140 10.40 -8.26 14.93
N PRO A 141 11.38 -7.33 14.99
CA PRO A 141 11.90 -6.61 13.83
C PRO A 141 12.40 -7.52 12.69
N SER A 142 12.77 -8.76 13.02
CA SER A 142 13.19 -9.75 12.03
C SER A 142 12.02 -10.22 11.13
N LEU A 143 10.81 -10.29 11.66
CA LEU A 143 9.61 -10.66 10.91
C LEU A 143 9.24 -9.59 9.89
N LYS A 144 9.32 -8.32 10.27
CA LYS A 144 9.05 -7.21 9.34
C LYS A 144 9.96 -7.27 8.12
N LYS A 145 11.27 -7.40 8.31
CA LYS A 145 12.23 -7.51 7.21
C LYS A 145 11.98 -8.74 6.34
N LYS A 146 11.57 -9.87 6.95
CA LYS A 146 11.21 -11.11 6.23
C LYS A 146 10.02 -10.89 5.30
N TYR A 147 8.96 -10.23 5.79
CA TYR A 147 7.69 -10.13 5.05
C TYR A 147 7.64 -8.94 4.11
N GLN A 148 8.37 -7.85 4.35
CA GLN A 148 8.54 -6.77 3.37
C GLN A 148 9.14 -7.23 2.03
N THR A 149 9.87 -8.34 2.01
CA THR A 149 10.45 -8.93 0.79
C THR A 149 9.86 -10.29 0.45
N ALA A 150 8.75 -10.65 1.07
CA ALA A 150 8.09 -11.94 0.83
C ALA A 150 7.41 -11.96 -0.54
N ASN A 151 7.22 -13.16 -1.07
CA ASN A 151 6.51 -13.33 -2.33
C ASN A 151 4.98 -13.34 -2.09
N TRP A 152 4.36 -12.18 -2.23
CA TRP A 152 2.92 -12.00 -2.08
C TRP A 152 2.09 -12.53 -3.27
N MET A 153 2.76 -12.91 -4.37
CA MET A 153 2.10 -13.57 -5.51
C MET A 153 1.77 -15.04 -5.24
N ARG A 154 2.40 -15.65 -4.22
CA ARG A 154 2.22 -17.07 -3.91
C ARG A 154 0.79 -17.36 -3.46
N ARG A 155 0.22 -18.48 -4.01
CA ARG A 155 -1.08 -19.03 -3.60
C ARG A 155 -0.95 -20.54 -3.34
N PRO A 156 -1.57 -21.11 -2.28
CA PRO A 156 -2.20 -20.36 -1.19
C PRO A 156 -1.19 -19.46 -0.45
N ILE A 157 -1.68 -18.39 0.16
CA ILE A 157 -0.85 -17.49 0.97
C ILE A 157 -0.41 -18.25 2.22
N PRO A 158 0.89 -18.26 2.57
CA PRO A 158 1.34 -18.92 3.81
C PRO A 158 0.69 -18.28 5.05
N ALA A 159 0.27 -19.10 6.01
CA ALA A 159 -0.43 -18.64 7.22
C ALA A 159 0.35 -17.54 7.98
N GLU A 160 1.68 -17.69 8.10
CA GLU A 160 2.54 -16.70 8.74
C GLU A 160 2.55 -15.33 7.99
N GLN A 161 2.40 -15.32 6.64
CA GLN A 161 2.28 -14.08 5.89
C GLN A 161 0.92 -13.41 6.15
N VAL A 162 -0.16 -14.20 6.24
CA VAL A 162 -1.49 -13.68 6.57
C VAL A 162 -1.49 -13.09 7.98
N GLU A 163 -0.93 -13.78 8.96
CA GLU A 163 -0.84 -13.30 10.34
C GLU A 163 -0.08 -11.96 10.43
N TYR A 164 1.05 -11.88 9.71
CA TYR A 164 1.80 -10.63 9.60
C TYR A 164 0.93 -9.49 9.01
N ALA A 165 0.29 -9.74 7.89
CA ALA A 165 -0.53 -8.74 7.19
C ALA A 165 -1.73 -8.27 8.04
N LEU A 166 -2.38 -9.18 8.77
CA LEU A 166 -3.48 -8.83 9.68
C LEU A 166 -3.02 -7.98 10.87
N GLY A 167 -1.76 -8.12 11.29
CA GLY A 167 -1.16 -7.29 12.34
C GLY A 167 -1.14 -5.79 11.98
N ASP A 168 -1.01 -5.44 10.70
CA ASP A 168 -0.94 -4.04 10.24
C ASP A 168 -2.31 -3.32 10.31
N VAL A 169 -3.43 -4.05 10.39
CA VAL A 169 -4.78 -3.47 10.53
C VAL A 169 -5.38 -3.59 11.93
N GLN A 170 -4.81 -4.43 12.77
CA GLN A 170 -5.38 -4.85 14.07
C GLN A 170 -5.68 -3.68 15.01
N TYR A 171 -4.81 -2.68 15.06
CA TYR A 171 -4.87 -1.59 16.04
C TYR A 171 -5.28 -0.23 15.47
N LEU A 172 -5.70 -0.18 14.20
CA LEU A 172 -5.97 1.09 13.53
C LEU A 172 -7.21 1.81 14.11
N PHE A 173 -8.21 1.09 14.62
CA PHE A 173 -9.37 1.69 15.29
C PHE A 173 -8.98 2.36 16.59
N GLU A 174 -8.21 1.69 17.43
CA GLU A 174 -7.74 2.20 18.70
C GLU A 174 -6.79 3.38 18.49
N LEU A 175 -5.90 3.30 17.50
CA LEU A 175 -5.03 4.41 17.12
C LEU A 175 -5.83 5.63 16.66
N LYS A 176 -6.85 5.43 15.82
CA LYS A 176 -7.76 6.51 15.39
C LYS A 176 -8.38 7.19 16.60
N ALA A 177 -8.96 6.43 17.53
CA ALA A 177 -9.61 6.97 18.73
C ALA A 177 -8.62 7.75 19.62
N SER A 178 -7.44 7.17 19.89
CA SER A 178 -6.38 7.78 20.71
C SER A 178 -5.87 9.08 20.09
N LEU A 179 -5.55 9.06 18.78
CA LEU A 179 -5.03 10.23 18.08
C LEU A 179 -6.05 11.36 17.95
N LEU A 180 -7.32 11.05 17.73
CA LEU A 180 -8.39 12.06 17.74
C LEU A 180 -8.53 12.73 19.10
N ALA A 181 -8.49 11.94 20.18
CA ALA A 181 -8.56 12.48 21.54
C ALA A 181 -7.34 13.36 21.89
N GLU A 182 -6.14 12.99 21.43
CA GLU A 182 -4.91 13.77 21.60
C GLU A 182 -4.96 15.05 20.77
N MET A 183 -5.37 14.96 19.50
CA MET A 183 -5.54 16.08 18.59
C MET A 183 -6.47 17.15 19.16
N GLU A 184 -7.61 16.73 19.75
CA GLU A 184 -8.57 17.66 20.37
C GLU A 184 -7.98 18.45 21.53
N LYS A 185 -7.08 17.84 22.29
CA LYS A 185 -6.44 18.46 23.46
C LYS A 185 -5.27 19.38 23.11
N ILE A 186 -4.51 19.05 22.05
CA ILE A 186 -3.20 19.67 21.79
C ILE A 186 -3.27 20.67 20.64
N LEU A 187 -3.97 20.36 19.52
CA LEU A 187 -3.91 21.18 18.32
C LEU A 187 -4.88 22.36 18.38
N SER A 188 -4.39 23.50 17.89
CA SER A 188 -5.20 24.69 17.66
C SER A 188 -6.23 24.48 16.53
N ALA A 189 -7.23 25.35 16.47
CA ALA A 189 -8.24 25.30 15.41
C ALA A 189 -7.64 25.42 13.99
N ALA A 190 -6.54 26.19 13.83
CA ALA A 190 -5.85 26.33 12.55
C ALA A 190 -5.12 25.04 12.14
N GLU A 191 -4.47 24.36 13.09
CA GLU A 191 -3.81 23.08 12.85
C GLU A 191 -4.82 21.97 12.55
N LYS A 192 -5.95 21.92 13.24
CA LYS A 192 -7.05 20.98 12.95
C LYS A 192 -7.60 21.17 11.53
N LYS A 193 -7.74 22.41 11.05
CA LYS A 193 -8.14 22.69 9.66
C LYS A 193 -7.09 22.16 8.68
N ARG A 194 -5.80 22.31 8.97
CA ARG A 194 -4.73 21.76 8.14
C ARG A 194 -4.76 20.24 8.11
N VAL A 195 -4.95 19.59 9.27
CA VAL A 195 -5.10 18.13 9.36
C VAL A 195 -6.29 17.66 8.51
N ALA A 196 -7.44 18.33 8.60
CA ALA A 196 -8.62 17.99 7.80
C ALA A 196 -8.36 18.09 6.29
N TYR A 197 -7.64 19.14 5.85
CA TYR A 197 -7.24 19.29 4.45
C TYR A 197 -6.25 18.19 4.01
N GLU A 198 -5.22 17.93 4.81
CA GLU A 198 -4.23 16.89 4.52
C GLU A 198 -4.89 15.49 4.50
N MET A 199 -5.84 15.23 5.40
CA MET A 199 -6.64 14.00 5.42
C MET A 199 -7.46 13.84 4.14
N HIS A 200 -8.13 14.89 3.70
CA HIS A 200 -8.92 14.87 2.46
C HIS A 200 -8.07 14.59 1.21
N THR A 201 -6.81 15.03 1.21
CA THR A 201 -5.90 14.94 0.07
C THR A 201 -4.83 13.86 0.20
N CYS A 202 -4.83 13.06 1.27
CA CYS A 202 -3.75 12.09 1.57
C CYS A 202 -3.59 11.01 0.48
N ALA A 203 -4.69 10.60 -0.15
CA ALA A 203 -4.69 9.60 -1.24
C ALA A 203 -4.51 10.21 -2.64
N GLU A 204 -4.43 11.53 -2.77
CA GLU A 204 -4.29 12.18 -4.07
C GLU A 204 -2.86 12.09 -4.63
N GLN A 205 -2.75 12.09 -5.94
CA GLN A 205 -1.46 12.18 -6.61
C GLN A 205 -0.99 13.64 -6.64
N LYS A 206 -0.13 14.01 -5.69
CA LYS A 206 0.37 15.40 -5.56
C LYS A 206 1.28 15.86 -6.70
N ASN A 207 1.99 14.93 -7.35
CA ASN A 207 2.92 15.25 -8.43
C ASN A 207 2.84 14.17 -9.54
N PRO A 208 3.05 14.56 -10.82
CA PRO A 208 3.15 13.59 -11.90
C PRO A 208 4.33 12.64 -11.64
N GLU A 209 4.12 11.37 -11.89
CA GLU A 209 5.16 10.39 -11.69
C GLU A 209 6.26 10.56 -12.75
N ARG A 210 7.52 10.70 -12.28
CA ARG A 210 8.66 10.74 -13.19
C ARG A 210 8.88 9.37 -13.81
N PRO A 211 9.24 9.32 -15.12
CA PRO A 211 9.59 8.07 -15.78
C PRO A 211 10.70 7.30 -15.03
N GLY A 212 10.65 5.98 -15.08
CA GLY A 212 11.59 5.11 -14.36
C GLY A 212 13.07 5.39 -14.71
N TRP A 213 13.36 5.73 -15.97
CA TRP A 213 14.73 6.07 -16.41
C TRP A 213 15.27 7.36 -15.76
N GLU A 214 14.44 8.26 -15.30
CA GLU A 214 14.84 9.46 -14.56
C GLU A 214 15.14 9.21 -13.08
N LYS A 215 14.70 8.03 -12.58
CA LYS A 215 14.84 7.64 -11.18
C LYS A 215 16.10 6.81 -10.89
N ILE A 216 16.80 6.30 -11.93
CA ILE A 216 17.91 5.36 -11.74
C ILE A 216 19.22 6.01 -11.31
N CYS A 217 19.36 7.32 -11.52
CA CYS A 217 20.52 8.12 -11.11
C CYS A 217 20.13 9.59 -10.99
N ASN A 218 21.11 10.47 -10.71
CA ASN A 218 20.86 11.91 -10.77
C ASN A 218 20.78 12.38 -12.23
N PHE A 219 19.64 12.08 -12.86
CA PHE A 219 19.37 12.27 -14.29
C PHE A 219 19.57 13.72 -14.75
N LYS A 220 19.33 14.70 -13.85
CA LYS A 220 19.49 16.13 -14.19
C LYS A 220 20.94 16.52 -14.53
N LEU A 221 21.92 15.85 -13.90
CA LEU A 221 23.36 16.13 -14.08
C LEU A 221 23.99 15.47 -15.32
N LEU A 222 23.23 14.68 -16.05
CA LEU A 222 23.71 13.99 -17.23
C LEU A 222 23.69 14.89 -18.46
N SER A 223 24.63 14.66 -19.40
CA SER A 223 24.63 15.25 -20.73
C SER A 223 23.39 14.83 -21.53
N ALA A 224 23.08 15.57 -22.59
CA ALA A 224 21.96 15.21 -23.46
C ALA A 224 22.12 13.81 -24.09
N ARG A 225 23.35 13.44 -24.46
CA ARG A 225 23.68 12.13 -25.04
C ARG A 225 23.52 11.01 -24.03
N GLU A 226 24.03 11.15 -22.81
CA GLU A 226 23.86 10.18 -21.72
C GLU A 226 22.39 9.96 -21.38
N LYS A 227 21.56 11.01 -21.34
CA LYS A 227 20.12 10.92 -21.11
C LYS A 227 19.42 10.05 -22.16
N VAL A 228 19.80 10.19 -23.44
CA VAL A 228 19.27 9.37 -24.54
C VAL A 228 19.65 7.90 -24.33
N TYR A 229 20.93 7.60 -24.06
CA TYR A 229 21.39 6.23 -23.83
C TYR A 229 20.71 5.59 -22.61
N ILE A 230 20.61 6.29 -21.49
CA ILE A 230 19.92 5.78 -20.30
C ILE A 230 18.47 5.42 -20.60
N LYS A 231 17.74 6.31 -21.29
CA LYS A 231 16.37 6.04 -21.69
C LYS A 231 16.27 4.78 -22.55
N HIS A 232 17.11 4.65 -23.57
CA HIS A 232 17.07 3.50 -24.48
C HIS A 232 17.44 2.18 -23.78
N PHE A 233 18.53 2.16 -22.98
CA PHE A 233 18.92 0.96 -22.23
C PHE A 233 17.87 0.57 -21.18
N PHE A 234 17.30 1.56 -20.50
CA PHE A 234 16.22 1.32 -19.54
C PHE A 234 15.02 0.67 -20.22
N LEU A 235 14.54 1.24 -21.33
CA LEU A 235 13.37 0.72 -22.05
C LEU A 235 13.63 -0.67 -22.67
N ALA A 236 14.83 -0.90 -23.20
CA ALA A 236 15.21 -2.22 -23.71
C ALA A 236 15.23 -3.27 -22.60
N ARG A 237 15.85 -2.97 -21.45
CA ARG A 237 15.83 -3.82 -20.26
C ARG A 237 14.41 -4.12 -19.81
N ASP A 238 13.58 -3.08 -19.70
CA ASP A 238 12.21 -3.17 -19.22
C ASP A 238 11.36 -4.08 -20.14
N ASN A 239 11.51 -3.93 -21.46
CA ASN A 239 10.83 -4.77 -22.44
C ASN A 239 11.26 -6.25 -22.35
N LEU A 240 12.55 -6.52 -22.15
CA LEU A 240 13.05 -7.89 -21.96
C LEU A 240 12.53 -8.49 -20.65
N ALA A 241 12.55 -7.72 -19.56
CA ALA A 241 12.05 -8.14 -18.26
C ALA A 241 10.56 -8.49 -18.32
N ARG A 242 9.77 -7.66 -18.99
CA ARG A 242 8.34 -7.88 -19.21
C ARG A 242 8.08 -9.16 -20.00
N LYS A 243 8.80 -9.38 -21.11
CA LYS A 243 8.66 -10.59 -21.92
C LYS A 243 9.02 -11.86 -21.17
N ALA A 244 10.05 -11.80 -20.31
CA ALA A 244 10.50 -12.94 -19.50
C ALA A 244 9.72 -13.08 -18.19
N ASN A 245 8.86 -12.12 -17.83
CA ASN A 245 8.16 -12.02 -16.54
C ASN A 245 9.11 -12.16 -15.34
N VAL A 246 10.23 -11.45 -15.39
CA VAL A 246 11.23 -11.42 -14.30
C VAL A 246 11.52 -9.99 -13.87
N PRO A 247 11.96 -9.75 -12.62
CA PRO A 247 12.39 -8.43 -12.18
C PRO A 247 13.42 -7.82 -13.14
N ALA A 248 13.26 -6.54 -13.47
CA ALA A 248 14.15 -5.87 -14.41
C ALA A 248 15.63 -5.91 -13.98
N ALA A 249 15.91 -5.96 -12.69
CA ALA A 249 17.27 -6.11 -12.15
C ALA A 249 17.92 -7.45 -12.51
N ARG A 250 17.15 -8.50 -12.78
CA ARG A 250 17.67 -9.81 -13.25
C ARG A 250 18.12 -9.77 -14.71
N ILE A 251 17.58 -8.86 -15.51
CA ILE A 251 18.03 -8.66 -16.91
C ILE A 251 19.30 -7.82 -16.93
N LEU A 252 19.31 -6.67 -16.23
CA LEU A 252 20.45 -5.76 -16.19
C LEU A 252 20.35 -4.86 -14.95
N ASP A 253 21.41 -4.83 -14.12
CA ASP A 253 21.49 -3.92 -12.98
C ASP A 253 21.44 -2.45 -13.43
N LYS A 254 20.71 -1.62 -12.71
CA LYS A 254 20.56 -0.19 -13.03
C LYS A 254 21.91 0.56 -13.05
N ARG A 255 22.91 0.13 -12.26
CA ARG A 255 24.24 0.71 -12.23
C ARG A 255 24.97 0.51 -13.56
N LEU A 256 24.83 -0.70 -14.16
CA LEU A 256 25.42 -0.99 -15.45
C LEU A 256 24.81 -0.14 -16.57
N ILE A 257 23.51 0.16 -16.52
CA ILE A 257 22.87 1.10 -17.46
C ILE A 257 23.56 2.46 -17.41
N VAL A 258 23.86 2.97 -16.22
CA VAL A 258 24.53 4.28 -16.03
C VAL A 258 25.96 4.23 -16.55
N GLU A 259 26.70 3.15 -16.26
CA GLU A 259 28.07 2.96 -16.75
C GLU A 259 28.13 2.86 -18.28
N MET A 260 27.25 2.07 -18.89
CA MET A 260 27.18 1.93 -20.35
C MET A 260 26.86 3.27 -21.03
N ALA A 261 25.92 4.03 -20.46
CA ALA A 261 25.58 5.34 -20.99
C ALA A 261 26.77 6.32 -20.95
N LYS A 262 27.58 6.30 -19.89
CA LYS A 262 28.78 7.12 -19.76
C LYS A 262 29.93 6.69 -20.69
N ARG A 263 30.08 5.38 -20.93
CA ARG A 263 31.14 4.86 -21.83
C ARG A 263 30.81 5.01 -23.32
N GLY A 264 29.52 5.12 -23.65
CA GLY A 264 29.06 5.33 -25.04
C GLY A 264 29.12 6.80 -25.49
N THR A 265 29.58 7.66 -24.60
CA THR A 265 29.79 9.10 -24.87
C THR A 265 31.25 9.41 -25.02
#